data_1831a634f4acd32b06008b3336a0c903
#
_entry.id   1831a634f4acd32b06008b3336a0c903
#
_cell.length_a   1.000
_cell.length_b   1.000
_cell.length_c   1.000
_cell.angle_alpha   90.00
_cell.angle_beta   90.00
_cell.angle_gamma   90.00
#
_symmetry.space_group_name_H-M   'P 1'
#
loop_
_entity.id
_entity.type
_entity.pdbx_description
1 polymer ?
#
loop_
_entity_poly.entity_id
_entity_poly.type
_entity_poly.pdbx_seq_one_letter_code
_entity_poly.pdbx_strand_id
1 'polypeptide(L)'
;MRYNQKLRLFVGLMTVSSLLTLESCREPEVQLNQPSGTANARLSAESMVYVLTDNNQLIKVSTQNPSTALETIAIKGVQNSERLVGIDFRPATGQLYGISNGSRLYMINLANGVATALGTGAISPAINGDVVGFDFNPTVDRIRLVTNRGQNLRLNPETGTTAATDGNLNGVAGGVAVSGVAYTNNRSGVTTTTLYDIDPITDKLYRQDPPNAGTLVEVGSLGIDIAGTGSFDIAPNGDAVAVLINNNMQGFYEINLSTGRAERLGNLPTTASIVGLAIPTDPVAYTADGLNNLIIFNPMAPAPISKAITGLQPGESIFGLDFRPANGQLYALGSMNRIYTINTSNGAATLVGSGPFSPSLAGNDVGFDFNPTVDRIRLVTNSGQDLRLNPNDGTVAAIDGALNPGSPNVTAVAYTNNFAGSTSTTLYDIDTRTNNAMLVIQSPPNNGTLAPVGATGISAEGGNGFDIGGTSNIGYALMRSNGSTNIYAVNLSSGAVTLMSSLPGNPSV
;
A
#
# COMPACT_ATOMS: atom_id res chain seq x y z
N MET A 1 2.36 -33.02 -61.74
CA MET A 1 3.64 -33.74 -61.72
C MET A 1 4.01 -33.91 -60.23
N ARG A 2 3.68 -35.05 -59.60
CA ARG A 2 4.52 -36.25 -59.42
C ARG A 2 5.94 -35.84 -58.92
N TYR A 3 6.38 -36.17 -57.69
CA TYR A 3 6.70 -37.52 -57.22
C TYR A 3 6.79 -37.60 -55.69
N ASN A 4 6.26 -38.70 -55.14
CA ASN A 4 6.44 -39.33 -53.84
C ASN A 4 7.82 -40.00 -53.70
N GLN A 5 8.31 -40.26 -52.47
CA GLN A 5 8.82 -41.54 -51.92
C GLN A 5 9.19 -41.32 -50.45
N LYS A 6 8.58 -41.91 -49.47
CA LYS A 6 8.54 -43.28 -48.92
C LYS A 6 9.91 -43.85 -48.47
N LEU A 7 10.09 -43.99 -47.15
CA LEU A 7 10.10 -45.18 -46.28
C LEU A 7 11.40 -46.03 -46.32
N ARG A 8 12.01 -46.30 -45.17
CA ARG A 8 12.19 -47.66 -44.65
C ARG A 8 12.88 -47.73 -43.26
N LEU A 9 12.21 -48.46 -42.45
CA LEU A 9 12.53 -49.14 -41.20
C LEU A 9 13.72 -50.06 -41.28
N PHE A 10 14.58 -50.19 -40.22
CA PHE A 10 15.33 -51.41 -39.96
C PHE A 10 15.35 -51.73 -38.45
N VAL A 11 14.80 -52.91 -38.16
CA VAL A 11 14.82 -53.64 -36.89
C VAL A 11 16.06 -54.53 -36.91
N GLY A 12 16.78 -54.57 -35.80
CA GLY A 12 17.85 -55.51 -35.58
C GLY A 12 17.86 -56.03 -34.15
N LEU A 13 17.31 -57.21 -33.98
CA LEU A 13 17.30 -58.03 -32.76
C LEU A 13 18.57 -58.84 -32.71
N MET A 14 19.32 -58.86 -31.63
CA MET A 14 20.25 -59.94 -31.29
C MET A 14 20.19 -60.24 -29.79
N THR A 15 19.71 -61.44 -29.53
CA THR A 15 19.77 -62.16 -28.27
C THR A 15 21.14 -62.83 -28.10
N VAL A 16 21.76 -62.70 -26.93
CA VAL A 16 22.71 -63.72 -26.45
C VAL A 16 22.49 -63.91 -24.95
N SER A 17 22.25 -65.16 -24.64
CA SER A 17 22.03 -65.77 -23.29
C SER A 17 23.38 -66.28 -22.77
N SER A 18 23.72 -66.00 -21.49
CA SER A 18 24.43 -67.00 -20.69
C SER A 18 24.67 -66.63 -19.23
N LEU A 19 24.21 -67.50 -18.42
CA LEU A 19 24.73 -68.02 -17.12
C LEU A 19 24.79 -67.08 -15.89
N LEU A 20 24.01 -67.59 -14.92
CA LEU A 20 24.06 -67.25 -13.49
C LEU A 20 25.45 -67.56 -12.85
N THR A 21 25.94 -66.65 -12.03
CA THR A 21 26.65 -66.94 -10.79
C THR A 21 26.06 -66.07 -9.68
N LEU A 22 25.52 -66.71 -8.64
CA LEU A 22 25.13 -66.11 -7.39
C LEU A 22 26.37 -65.79 -6.57
N GLU A 23 26.73 -64.50 -6.46
CA GLU A 23 27.60 -64.05 -5.39
C GLU A 23 26.79 -63.03 -4.55
N SER A 24 26.64 -63.41 -3.28
CA SER A 24 26.10 -62.59 -2.22
C SER A 24 27.03 -61.37 -2.01
N CYS A 25 26.62 -60.24 -2.54
CA CYS A 25 27.20 -58.96 -2.13
C CYS A 25 26.28 -58.26 -1.14
N ARG A 26 26.77 -58.08 0.09
CA ARG A 26 26.20 -57.18 1.08
C ARG A 26 26.05 -55.82 0.42
N GLU A 27 24.83 -55.25 0.50
CA GLU A 27 24.63 -53.87 0.23
C GLU A 27 25.48 -53.00 1.18
N PRO A 28 26.24 -52.01 0.72
CA PRO A 28 26.80 -51.02 1.62
C PRO A 28 25.63 -50.20 2.21
N GLU A 29 25.55 -50.19 3.53
CA GLU A 29 24.72 -49.18 4.23
C GLU A 29 25.11 -47.80 3.68
N VAL A 30 24.19 -47.20 2.91
CA VAL A 30 24.27 -45.78 2.60
C VAL A 30 23.97 -45.07 3.92
N GLN A 31 25.01 -44.68 4.61
CA GLN A 31 24.91 -43.64 5.61
C GLN A 31 24.32 -42.40 4.90
N LEU A 32 23.06 -42.16 5.10
CA LEU A 32 22.47 -40.86 4.88
C LEU A 32 23.22 -39.90 5.79
N ASN A 33 24.27 -39.27 5.25
CA ASN A 33 24.80 -38.04 5.78
C ASN A 33 23.58 -37.07 5.83
N GLN A 34 22.98 -36.96 7.00
CA GLN A 34 22.20 -35.79 7.28
C GLN A 34 23.07 -34.57 7.01
N PRO A 35 22.70 -33.65 6.16
CA PRO A 35 23.38 -32.38 6.10
C PRO A 35 23.18 -31.71 7.46
N SER A 36 24.19 -31.79 8.33
CA SER A 36 24.35 -30.87 9.44
C SER A 36 24.77 -29.53 8.86
N GLY A 37 23.84 -28.85 8.29
CA GLY A 37 23.88 -27.48 7.87
C GLY A 37 22.50 -26.93 8.17
N THR A 38 22.35 -26.26 9.30
CA THR A 38 21.31 -25.26 9.45
C THR A 38 21.47 -24.34 8.25
N ALA A 39 20.66 -24.56 7.20
CA ALA A 39 20.42 -23.54 6.21
C ALA A 39 19.86 -22.38 6.99
N ASN A 40 20.71 -21.38 7.29
CA ASN A 40 20.24 -20.11 7.79
C ASN A 40 19.27 -19.61 6.73
N ALA A 41 17.98 -19.62 7.05
CA ALA A 41 16.98 -18.94 6.27
C ALA A 41 17.42 -17.47 6.29
N ARG A 42 18.02 -17.00 5.23
CA ARG A 42 18.28 -15.57 5.02
C ARG A 42 17.05 -14.99 4.38
N LEU A 43 16.67 -13.78 4.84
CA LEU A 43 15.64 -12.98 4.19
C LEU A 43 15.82 -13.01 2.67
N SER A 44 14.70 -13.16 1.95
CA SER A 44 14.69 -13.38 0.51
C SER A 44 15.27 -12.19 -0.26
N ALA A 45 15.15 -10.98 0.30
CA ALA A 45 15.66 -9.73 -0.25
C ALA A 45 15.97 -8.71 0.86
N GLU A 46 16.72 -7.66 0.53
CA GLU A 46 16.84 -6.49 1.39
C GLU A 46 15.53 -5.73 1.45
N SER A 47 15.04 -5.49 2.66
CA SER A 47 13.88 -4.64 2.91
C SER A 47 14.26 -3.46 3.81
N MET A 48 13.64 -2.30 3.56
CA MET A 48 13.70 -1.16 4.46
C MET A 48 12.68 -1.33 5.56
N VAL A 49 13.06 -1.04 6.79
CA VAL A 49 12.21 -1.16 7.97
C VAL A 49 12.24 0.14 8.75
N TYR A 50 11.09 0.58 9.21
CA TYR A 50 10.97 1.70 10.13
C TYR A 50 10.68 1.17 11.53
N VAL A 51 11.49 1.53 12.50
CA VAL A 51 11.27 1.21 13.91
C VAL A 51 10.91 2.48 14.69
N LEU A 52 9.87 2.37 15.51
CA LEU A 52 9.37 3.45 16.35
C LEU A 52 9.92 3.27 17.76
N THR A 53 10.54 4.32 18.29
CA THR A 53 11.00 4.37 19.67
C THR A 53 9.94 4.94 20.62
N ASP A 54 10.03 4.62 21.89
CA ASP A 54 9.13 5.09 22.96
C ASP A 54 9.17 6.60 23.21
N ASN A 55 10.14 7.31 22.62
CA ASN A 55 10.25 8.77 22.63
C ASN A 55 9.86 9.43 21.30
N ASN A 56 9.01 8.76 20.50
CA ASN A 56 8.50 9.25 19.21
C ASN A 56 9.58 9.56 18.17
N GLN A 57 10.64 8.75 18.08
CA GLN A 57 11.57 8.77 16.97
C GLN A 57 11.26 7.60 16.02
N LEU A 58 11.31 7.86 14.74
CA LEU A 58 11.22 6.86 13.68
C LEU A 58 12.61 6.69 13.08
N ILE A 59 13.15 5.47 13.14
CA ILE A 59 14.49 5.14 12.63
C ILE A 59 14.33 4.17 11.48
N LYS A 60 14.86 4.53 10.31
CA LYS A 60 14.90 3.67 9.13
C LYS A 60 16.19 2.85 9.13
N VAL A 61 16.04 1.55 8.97
CA VAL A 61 17.15 0.59 8.87
C VAL A 61 16.94 -0.36 7.68
N SER A 62 18.02 -1.05 7.27
CA SER A 62 17.93 -2.16 6.33
C SER A 62 17.93 -3.50 7.07
N THR A 63 17.17 -4.47 6.60
CA THR A 63 17.17 -5.83 7.14
C THR A 63 18.54 -6.52 7.03
N GLN A 64 19.36 -6.14 6.05
CA GLN A 64 20.73 -6.69 5.89
C GLN A 64 21.75 -6.02 6.82
N ASN A 65 21.52 -4.77 7.24
CA ASN A 65 22.38 -4.05 8.17
C ASN A 65 21.56 -3.29 9.21
N PRO A 66 20.84 -3.98 10.09
CA PRO A 66 19.91 -3.36 11.04
C PRO A 66 20.59 -2.49 12.10
N SER A 67 21.92 -2.61 12.27
CA SER A 67 22.68 -1.82 13.24
C SER A 67 23.04 -0.40 12.80
N THR A 68 22.74 -0.06 11.53
CA THR A 68 23.03 1.26 10.97
C THR A 68 21.74 2.01 10.68
N ALA A 69 21.55 3.17 11.30
CA ALA A 69 20.46 4.07 10.96
C ALA A 69 20.73 4.70 9.59
N LEU A 70 19.80 4.50 8.65
CA LEU A 70 19.83 5.18 7.35
C LEU A 70 19.23 6.58 7.46
N GLU A 71 18.23 6.73 8.32
CA GLU A 71 17.51 7.97 8.56
C GLU A 71 16.92 7.95 9.97
N THR A 72 16.80 9.13 10.60
CA THR A 72 16.10 9.30 11.89
C THR A 72 15.20 10.52 11.81
N ILE A 73 13.90 10.31 12.06
CA ILE A 73 12.86 11.33 11.95
C ILE A 73 12.20 11.51 13.31
N ALA A 74 12.19 12.72 13.84
CA ALA A 74 11.42 13.04 15.04
C ALA A 74 9.94 13.23 14.68
N ILE A 75 9.05 12.45 15.29
CA ILE A 75 7.60 12.57 15.09
C ILE A 75 7.09 13.78 15.87
N LYS A 76 6.26 14.61 15.20
CA LYS A 76 5.67 15.85 15.72
C LYS A 76 4.15 15.84 15.51
N GLY A 77 3.42 16.62 16.29
CA GLY A 77 1.97 16.77 16.11
C GLY A 77 1.13 15.70 16.82
N VAL A 78 1.75 14.74 17.51
CA VAL A 78 1.05 13.89 18.47
C VAL A 78 0.56 14.76 19.63
N GLN A 79 -0.66 14.50 20.12
CA GLN A 79 -1.25 15.26 21.22
C GLN A 79 -0.31 15.33 22.44
N ASN A 80 -0.34 16.46 23.16
CA ASN A 80 0.49 16.65 24.36
C ASN A 80 0.31 15.51 25.36
N SER A 81 1.42 15.03 25.93
CA SER A 81 1.51 13.89 26.84
C SER A 81 1.18 12.51 26.23
N GLU A 82 0.93 12.41 24.94
CA GLU A 82 0.78 11.14 24.24
C GLU A 82 2.08 10.75 23.50
N ARG A 83 2.26 9.46 23.33
CA ARG A 83 3.30 8.87 22.47
C ARG A 83 2.67 7.82 21.59
N LEU A 84 3.24 7.60 20.43
CA LEU A 84 2.85 6.47 19.57
C LEU A 84 3.29 5.15 20.22
N VAL A 85 2.47 4.12 20.06
CA VAL A 85 2.69 2.78 20.62
C VAL A 85 2.56 1.67 19.58
N GLY A 86 2.28 2.01 18.33
CA GLY A 86 2.23 1.11 17.19
C GLY A 86 2.23 1.89 15.89
N ILE A 87 2.82 1.33 14.85
CA ILE A 87 2.86 1.88 13.50
C ILE A 87 2.70 0.76 12.48
N ASP A 88 2.11 1.07 11.32
CA ASP A 88 2.13 0.21 10.16
C ASP A 88 1.83 0.98 8.86
N PHE A 89 2.27 0.43 7.71
CA PHE A 89 1.98 0.97 6.39
C PHE A 89 0.66 0.42 5.85
N ARG A 90 -0.24 1.32 5.44
CA ARG A 90 -1.50 0.94 4.81
C ARG A 90 -1.26 0.44 3.38
N PRO A 91 -1.55 -0.82 3.05
CA PRO A 91 -1.32 -1.35 1.70
C PRO A 91 -2.08 -0.62 0.60
N ALA A 92 -3.25 -0.08 0.92
CA ALA A 92 -4.07 0.63 -0.05
C ALA A 92 -3.48 1.97 -0.51
N THR A 93 -2.60 2.59 0.27
CA THR A 93 -2.09 3.95 -0.02
C THR A 93 -0.57 4.08 0.11
N GLY A 94 0.11 3.12 0.73
CA GLY A 94 1.53 3.22 1.08
C GLY A 94 1.86 4.26 2.15
N GLN A 95 0.85 4.82 2.83
CA GLN A 95 1.03 5.81 3.90
C GLN A 95 1.30 5.11 5.23
N LEU A 96 2.17 5.71 6.06
CA LEU A 96 2.44 5.25 7.41
C LEU A 96 1.36 5.75 8.38
N TYR A 97 0.78 4.86 9.15
CA TYR A 97 -0.16 5.13 10.22
C TYR A 97 0.45 4.83 11.58
N GLY A 98 -0.08 5.45 12.62
CA GLY A 98 0.32 5.17 13.99
C GLY A 98 -0.83 5.35 14.95
N ILE A 99 -0.78 4.62 16.07
CA ILE A 99 -1.74 4.72 17.17
C ILE A 99 -1.02 5.21 18.43
N SER A 100 -1.63 6.16 19.18
CA SER A 100 -1.07 6.65 20.42
C SER A 100 -1.59 5.89 21.65
N ASN A 101 -0.86 5.99 22.76
CA ASN A 101 -1.32 5.52 24.06
C ASN A 101 -2.59 6.26 24.56
N GLY A 102 -2.92 7.42 23.99
CA GLY A 102 -4.20 8.12 24.16
C GLY A 102 -5.32 7.59 23.27
N SER A 103 -5.08 6.48 22.57
CA SER A 103 -6.06 5.82 21.68
C SER A 103 -6.45 6.67 20.46
N ARG A 104 -5.55 7.48 19.93
CA ARG A 104 -5.77 8.28 18.71
C ARG A 104 -4.99 7.73 17.54
N LEU A 105 -5.65 7.67 16.39
CA LEU A 105 -5.04 7.26 15.13
C LEU A 105 -4.46 8.48 14.42
N TYR A 106 -3.27 8.29 13.81
CA TYR A 106 -2.55 9.33 13.09
C TYR A 106 -2.07 8.80 11.73
N MET A 107 -2.01 9.68 10.73
CA MET A 107 -1.16 9.53 9.55
C MET A 107 0.17 10.24 9.79
N ILE A 108 1.28 9.62 9.40
CA ILE A 108 2.64 10.11 9.65
C ILE A 108 3.31 10.44 8.32
N ASN A 109 3.72 11.68 8.16
CA ASN A 109 4.47 12.10 6.98
C ASN A 109 5.96 11.76 7.15
N LEU A 110 6.46 10.86 6.33
CA LEU A 110 7.86 10.42 6.37
C LEU A 110 8.87 11.51 5.98
N ALA A 111 8.47 12.51 5.18
CA ALA A 111 9.39 13.57 4.76
C ALA A 111 9.75 14.55 5.89
N ASN A 112 8.88 14.71 6.91
CA ASN A 112 9.06 15.73 7.94
C ASN A 112 8.67 15.29 9.35
N GLY A 113 8.16 14.08 9.54
CA GLY A 113 7.74 13.51 10.81
C GLY A 113 6.41 14.06 11.36
N VAL A 114 5.66 14.83 10.61
CA VAL A 114 4.37 15.37 11.07
C VAL A 114 3.33 14.26 11.14
N ALA A 115 2.78 14.04 12.34
CA ALA A 115 1.63 13.18 12.59
C ALA A 115 0.34 14.00 12.57
N THR A 116 -0.57 13.66 11.67
CA THR A 116 -1.89 14.30 11.54
C THR A 116 -2.95 13.36 12.10
N ALA A 117 -3.69 13.83 13.11
CA ALA A 117 -4.74 13.02 13.75
C ALA A 117 -5.88 12.73 12.78
N LEU A 118 -6.40 11.51 12.82
CA LEU A 118 -7.57 11.06 12.07
C LEU A 118 -8.80 11.03 12.98
N GLY A 119 -9.94 11.41 12.41
CA GLY A 119 -11.21 11.46 13.15
C GLY A 119 -11.28 12.64 14.14
N THR A 120 -12.27 12.58 15.02
CA THR A 120 -12.60 13.69 15.95
C THR A 120 -12.05 13.48 17.36
N GLY A 121 -11.38 12.37 17.63
CA GLY A 121 -10.89 12.05 18.98
C GLY A 121 -10.29 10.67 19.11
N ALA A 122 -10.26 10.16 20.33
CA ALA A 122 -9.83 8.81 20.63
C ALA A 122 -10.83 7.76 20.10
N ILE A 123 -10.32 6.58 19.72
CA ILE A 123 -11.20 5.43 19.42
C ILE A 123 -11.99 4.99 20.66
N SER A 124 -13.13 4.40 20.44
CA SER A 124 -13.97 3.82 21.50
C SER A 124 -14.36 2.37 21.14
N PRO A 125 -14.07 1.35 21.96
CA PRO A 125 -13.43 1.46 23.29
C PRO A 125 -11.96 1.90 23.17
N ALA A 126 -11.46 2.56 24.21
CA ALA A 126 -10.05 2.93 24.31
C ALA A 126 -9.14 1.69 24.40
N ILE A 127 -7.85 1.88 24.10
CA ILE A 127 -6.84 0.84 24.27
C ILE A 127 -6.81 0.39 25.74
N ASN A 128 -6.93 -0.91 25.96
CA ASN A 128 -6.82 -1.54 27.26
C ASN A 128 -5.59 -2.46 27.29
N GLY A 129 -4.44 -1.91 27.57
CA GLY A 129 -3.16 -2.61 27.58
C GLY A 129 -1.99 -1.65 27.50
N ASP A 130 -0.81 -2.15 27.79
CA ASP A 130 0.44 -1.36 27.81
C ASP A 130 1.28 -1.62 26.55
N VAL A 131 1.04 -2.75 25.87
CA VAL A 131 1.66 -3.17 24.62
C VAL A 131 0.59 -3.45 23.59
N VAL A 132 0.83 -3.03 22.38
CA VAL A 132 -0.13 -3.05 21.27
C VAL A 132 0.49 -3.75 20.06
N GLY A 133 -0.23 -4.71 19.50
CA GLY A 133 -0.04 -5.18 18.13
C GLY A 133 -0.93 -4.36 17.19
N PHE A 134 -0.36 -3.85 16.10
CA PHE A 134 -1.01 -2.91 15.20
C PHE A 134 -0.59 -3.20 13.76
N ASP A 135 -1.54 -3.64 12.90
CA ASP A 135 -1.23 -4.06 11.56
C ASP A 135 -2.44 -3.93 10.62
N PHE A 136 -2.20 -3.65 9.35
CA PHE A 136 -3.25 -3.53 8.34
C PHE A 136 -3.63 -4.88 7.73
N ASN A 137 -4.91 -5.23 7.78
CA ASN A 137 -5.46 -6.31 6.98
C ASN A 137 -5.61 -5.88 5.52
N PRO A 138 -4.79 -6.40 4.58
CA PRO A 138 -4.79 -5.95 3.19
C PRO A 138 -6.04 -6.34 2.40
N THR A 139 -6.82 -7.33 2.88
CA THR A 139 -8.00 -7.82 2.15
C THR A 139 -9.24 -6.96 2.38
N VAL A 140 -9.35 -6.30 3.53
CA VAL A 140 -10.54 -5.52 3.92
C VAL A 140 -10.22 -4.07 4.26
N ASP A 141 -8.94 -3.68 4.17
CA ASP A 141 -8.44 -2.34 4.44
C ASP A 141 -8.90 -1.83 5.82
N ARG A 142 -8.59 -2.60 6.85
CA ARG A 142 -8.86 -2.28 8.25
C ARG A 142 -7.62 -2.57 9.08
N ILE A 143 -7.44 -1.79 10.13
CA ILE A 143 -6.35 -2.01 11.08
C ILE A 143 -6.82 -3.02 12.12
N ARG A 144 -6.03 -4.06 12.33
CA ARG A 144 -6.10 -4.92 13.50
C ARG A 144 -5.33 -4.25 14.64
N LEU A 145 -5.98 -4.08 15.78
CA LEU A 145 -5.35 -3.67 17.02
C LEU A 145 -5.64 -4.73 18.07
N VAL A 146 -4.60 -5.33 18.60
CA VAL A 146 -4.69 -6.22 19.75
C VAL A 146 -3.85 -5.68 20.91
N THR A 147 -4.11 -6.14 22.12
CA THR A 147 -3.32 -5.74 23.29
C THR A 147 -2.87 -6.94 24.09
N ASN A 148 -1.82 -6.75 24.91
CA ASN A 148 -1.33 -7.75 25.86
C ASN A 148 -2.36 -8.15 26.97
N ARG A 149 -3.53 -7.52 26.97
CA ARG A 149 -4.68 -7.91 27.83
C ARG A 149 -5.81 -8.58 27.05
N GLY A 150 -5.53 -9.00 25.82
CA GLY A 150 -6.46 -9.75 24.98
C GLY A 150 -7.52 -8.93 24.25
N GLN A 151 -7.49 -7.58 24.32
CA GLN A 151 -8.39 -6.76 23.53
C GLN A 151 -8.13 -6.98 22.03
N ASN A 152 -9.19 -7.01 21.22
CA ASN A 152 -9.11 -7.30 19.79
C ASN A 152 -10.08 -6.37 19.04
N LEU A 153 -9.54 -5.41 18.32
CA LEU A 153 -10.30 -4.37 17.63
C LEU A 153 -10.00 -4.36 16.12
N ARG A 154 -10.97 -3.92 15.34
CA ARG A 154 -10.76 -3.47 13.96
C ARG A 154 -11.01 -1.97 13.89
N LEU A 155 -10.06 -1.20 13.33
CA LEU A 155 -10.19 0.24 13.18
C LEU A 155 -10.41 0.60 11.70
N ASN A 156 -11.13 1.70 11.49
CA ASN A 156 -11.30 2.30 10.17
C ASN A 156 -10.21 3.36 9.96
N PRO A 157 -9.29 3.18 9.00
CA PRO A 157 -8.18 4.10 8.77
C PRO A 157 -8.61 5.45 8.20
N GLU A 158 -9.79 5.55 7.60
CA GLU A 158 -10.29 6.76 6.95
C GLU A 158 -10.99 7.70 7.95
N THR A 159 -11.62 7.13 8.97
CA THR A 159 -12.39 7.87 9.97
C THR A 159 -11.72 7.97 11.33
N GLY A 160 -10.66 7.19 11.57
CA GLY A 160 -10.01 7.14 12.87
C GLY A 160 -10.88 6.54 13.99
N THR A 161 -11.86 5.71 13.64
CA THR A 161 -12.83 5.13 14.58
C THR A 161 -12.72 3.62 14.66
N THR A 162 -13.28 3.02 15.70
CA THR A 162 -13.45 1.56 15.79
C THR A 162 -14.54 1.10 14.83
N ALA A 163 -14.17 0.23 13.89
CA ALA A 163 -15.11 -0.42 12.97
C ALA A 163 -15.81 -1.62 13.60
N ALA A 164 -15.10 -2.34 14.48
CA ALA A 164 -15.68 -3.44 15.27
C ALA A 164 -14.85 -3.72 16.52
N THR A 165 -15.53 -4.16 17.59
CA THR A 165 -14.93 -4.84 18.74
C THR A 165 -15.15 -6.33 18.56
N ASP A 166 -14.06 -7.06 18.34
CA ASP A 166 -14.07 -8.49 18.07
C ASP A 166 -13.96 -9.33 19.37
N GLY A 167 -14.04 -10.64 19.27
CA GLY A 167 -13.83 -11.54 20.40
C GLY A 167 -12.43 -11.38 20.99
N ASN A 168 -12.33 -11.34 22.32
CA ASN A 168 -11.02 -11.25 22.98
C ASN A 168 -10.11 -12.42 22.56
N LEU A 169 -8.80 -12.15 22.55
CA LEU A 169 -7.81 -13.18 22.28
C LEU A 169 -7.95 -14.35 23.27
N ASN A 170 -7.91 -15.57 22.76
CA ASN A 170 -8.14 -16.79 23.51
C ASN A 170 -7.37 -17.97 22.89
N GLY A 171 -7.48 -19.18 23.49
CA GLY A 171 -6.86 -20.39 22.95
C GLY A 171 -5.47 -20.70 23.52
N VAL A 172 -4.94 -19.84 24.41
CA VAL A 172 -3.64 -20.05 25.05
C VAL A 172 -3.84 -20.40 26.53
N ALA A 173 -3.27 -21.52 26.95
CA ALA A 173 -3.29 -21.92 28.34
C ALA A 173 -2.44 -20.98 29.20
N GLY A 174 -2.97 -20.50 30.33
CA GLY A 174 -2.27 -19.60 31.25
C GLY A 174 -2.48 -18.11 30.96
N GLY A 175 -3.27 -17.77 29.93
CA GLY A 175 -3.57 -16.40 29.54
C GLY A 175 -2.86 -15.96 28.27
N VAL A 176 -3.26 -14.82 27.73
CA VAL A 176 -2.74 -14.25 26.49
C VAL A 176 -2.01 -12.94 26.78
N ALA A 177 -0.82 -12.78 26.21
CA ALA A 177 -0.05 -11.53 26.29
C ALA A 177 0.50 -11.11 24.92
N VAL A 178 -0.24 -11.34 23.84
CA VAL A 178 0.16 -10.96 22.48
C VAL A 178 0.64 -9.53 22.45
N SER A 179 1.80 -9.34 21.84
CA SER A 179 2.49 -8.04 21.81
C SER A 179 3.01 -7.65 20.41
N GLY A 180 2.89 -8.55 19.42
CA GLY A 180 3.18 -8.29 18.02
C GLY A 180 2.21 -9.03 17.13
N VAL A 181 1.66 -8.37 16.12
CA VAL A 181 0.76 -8.98 15.13
C VAL A 181 1.16 -8.55 13.73
N ALA A 182 0.97 -9.43 12.76
CA ALA A 182 1.25 -9.12 11.36
C ALA A 182 0.41 -9.97 10.39
N TYR A 183 -0.08 -9.32 9.33
CA TYR A 183 -0.77 -9.97 8.22
C TYR A 183 0.19 -10.31 7.09
N THR A 184 -0.02 -11.47 6.47
CA THR A 184 0.69 -11.83 5.22
C THR A 184 0.09 -11.13 4.01
N ASN A 185 0.80 -11.23 2.86
CA ASN A 185 0.35 -10.65 1.59
C ASN A 185 0.12 -9.13 1.68
N ASN A 186 1.01 -8.43 2.35
CA ASN A 186 0.90 -7.01 2.69
C ASN A 186 1.01 -6.09 1.45
N ARG A 187 0.03 -6.21 0.55
CA ARG A 187 -0.12 -5.43 -0.69
C ARG A 187 -1.58 -5.19 -1.03
N SER A 188 -1.85 -4.10 -1.75
CA SER A 188 -3.22 -3.76 -2.17
C SER A 188 -3.79 -4.77 -3.16
N GLY A 189 -5.10 -4.96 -3.10
CA GLY A 189 -5.86 -5.76 -4.06
C GLY A 189 -5.91 -7.26 -3.76
N VAL A 190 -5.13 -7.78 -2.82
CA VAL A 190 -5.13 -9.21 -2.47
C VAL A 190 -6.47 -9.67 -1.91
N THR A 191 -6.75 -10.96 -2.08
CA THR A 191 -8.02 -11.59 -1.65
C THR A 191 -7.85 -12.53 -0.46
N THR A 192 -6.61 -12.83 -0.08
CA THR A 192 -6.29 -13.72 1.04
C THR A 192 -5.17 -13.16 1.90
N THR A 193 -5.25 -13.41 3.20
CA THR A 193 -4.19 -13.10 4.16
C THR A 193 -4.29 -14.03 5.36
N THR A 194 -3.23 -14.14 6.13
CA THR A 194 -3.16 -14.86 7.40
C THR A 194 -2.62 -13.92 8.46
N LEU A 195 -3.23 -13.88 9.63
CA LEU A 195 -2.77 -13.11 10.78
C LEU A 195 -1.90 -13.99 11.68
N TYR A 196 -0.73 -13.49 12.02
CA TYR A 196 0.19 -14.11 12.96
C TYR A 196 0.40 -13.22 14.19
N ASP A 197 0.63 -13.86 15.34
CA ASP A 197 0.75 -13.22 16.64
C ASP A 197 1.97 -13.78 17.39
N ILE A 198 2.72 -12.94 18.07
CA ILE A 198 3.80 -13.33 18.97
C ILE A 198 3.35 -13.11 20.41
N ASP A 199 3.45 -14.18 21.24
CA ASP A 199 3.13 -14.13 22.65
C ASP A 199 4.38 -14.38 23.50
N PRO A 200 4.86 -13.38 24.28
CA PRO A 200 6.08 -13.48 25.08
C PRO A 200 5.91 -14.28 26.39
N ILE A 201 4.69 -14.64 26.79
CA ILE A 201 4.51 -15.53 27.97
C ILE A 201 4.81 -16.98 27.59
N THR A 202 4.50 -17.35 26.36
CA THR A 202 4.67 -18.72 25.87
C THR A 202 5.89 -18.90 24.98
N ASP A 203 6.57 -17.82 24.58
CA ASP A 203 7.66 -17.80 23.62
C ASP A 203 7.30 -18.48 22.27
N LYS A 204 6.08 -18.18 21.78
CA LYS A 204 5.55 -18.83 20.60
C LYS A 204 5.00 -17.86 19.58
N LEU A 205 5.02 -18.34 18.33
CA LEU A 205 4.25 -17.80 17.22
C LEU A 205 2.91 -18.52 17.16
N TYR A 206 1.85 -17.74 16.98
CA TYR A 206 0.49 -18.22 16.78
C TYR A 206 -0.06 -17.72 15.46
N ARG A 207 -1.09 -18.39 14.96
CA ARG A 207 -1.98 -17.90 13.91
C ARG A 207 -3.30 -17.53 14.56
N GLN A 208 -3.80 -16.32 14.36
CA GLN A 208 -5.12 -15.92 14.83
C GLN A 208 -6.19 -16.39 13.84
N ASP A 209 -6.89 -17.48 14.15
CA ASP A 209 -7.81 -18.14 13.22
C ASP A 209 -9.00 -18.80 13.95
N PRO A 210 -10.24 -18.31 13.79
CA PRO A 210 -10.65 -17.12 13.02
C PRO A 210 -10.22 -15.80 13.70
N PRO A 211 -9.71 -14.80 12.95
CA PRO A 211 -9.16 -13.59 13.55
C PRO A 211 -10.19 -12.76 14.33
N ASN A 212 -11.46 -12.73 13.90
CA ASN A 212 -12.52 -11.99 14.58
C ASN A 212 -13.05 -12.73 15.84
N ALA A 213 -12.79 -14.03 15.99
CA ALA A 213 -13.06 -14.75 17.23
C ALA A 213 -11.92 -14.62 18.25
N GLY A 214 -10.77 -14.09 17.83
CA GLY A 214 -9.59 -13.95 18.66
C GLY A 214 -8.90 -15.29 19.01
N THR A 215 -9.16 -16.36 18.26
CA THR A 215 -8.64 -17.69 18.57
C THR A 215 -7.22 -17.85 18.09
N LEU A 216 -6.30 -18.14 19.00
CA LEU A 216 -4.88 -18.37 18.73
C LEU A 216 -4.62 -19.86 18.51
N VAL A 217 -4.07 -20.21 17.37
CA VAL A 217 -3.65 -21.56 16.99
C VAL A 217 -2.13 -21.59 16.93
N GLU A 218 -1.51 -22.42 17.73
CA GLU A 218 -0.04 -22.53 17.81
C GLU A 218 0.57 -22.88 16.46
N VAL A 219 1.62 -22.15 16.07
CA VAL A 219 2.50 -22.48 14.95
C VAL A 219 3.74 -23.20 15.48
N GLY A 220 4.40 -22.61 16.49
CA GLY A 220 5.57 -23.22 17.13
C GLY A 220 6.36 -22.25 18.00
N SER A 221 7.39 -22.80 18.65
CA SER A 221 8.26 -22.03 19.55
C SER A 221 9.21 -21.12 18.78
N LEU A 222 9.45 -19.91 19.32
CA LEU A 222 10.49 -19.00 18.84
C LEU A 222 11.90 -19.59 19.02
N GLY A 223 12.06 -20.58 19.92
CA GLY A 223 13.36 -21.20 20.22
C GLY A 223 14.26 -20.34 21.10
N ILE A 224 13.76 -19.23 21.60
CA ILE A 224 14.41 -18.32 22.54
C ILE A 224 13.39 -17.87 23.57
N ASP A 225 13.86 -17.56 24.79
CA ASP A 225 13.07 -16.97 25.88
C ASP A 225 13.01 -15.45 25.67
N ILE A 226 11.82 -14.88 25.53
CA ILE A 226 11.64 -13.43 25.31
C ILE A 226 10.86 -12.79 26.47
N ALA A 227 11.34 -11.66 26.93
CA ALA A 227 10.67 -10.87 27.97
C ALA A 227 9.61 -9.90 27.40
N GLY A 228 9.49 -9.80 26.08
CA GLY A 228 8.55 -8.94 25.38
C GLY A 228 8.91 -8.76 23.91
N THR A 229 8.04 -8.06 23.19
CA THR A 229 8.29 -7.65 21.80
C THR A 229 8.25 -6.12 21.68
N GLY A 230 9.10 -5.58 20.84
CA GLY A 230 8.97 -4.21 20.38
C GLY A 230 7.97 -4.07 19.24
N SER A 231 7.82 -5.05 18.39
CA SER A 231 6.81 -5.18 17.32
C SER A 231 7.14 -6.34 16.38
N PHE A 232 6.23 -6.62 15.44
CA PHE A 232 6.35 -7.69 14.44
C PHE A 232 5.66 -7.23 13.16
N ASP A 233 6.27 -7.50 11.98
CA ASP A 233 5.66 -7.20 10.69
C ASP A 233 6.13 -8.19 9.60
N ILE A 234 5.33 -8.31 8.53
CA ILE A 234 5.57 -9.20 7.39
C ILE A 234 5.58 -8.39 6.09
N ALA A 235 6.72 -8.40 5.42
CA ALA A 235 6.93 -7.72 4.16
C ALA A 235 6.03 -8.26 3.02
N PRO A 236 5.81 -7.49 1.93
CA PRO A 236 5.07 -7.95 0.76
C PRO A 236 5.61 -9.23 0.11
N ASN A 237 6.91 -9.49 0.23
CA ASN A 237 7.57 -10.71 -0.27
C ASN A 237 7.44 -11.92 0.67
N GLY A 238 6.84 -11.75 1.86
CA GLY A 238 6.63 -12.78 2.86
C GLY A 238 7.74 -12.89 3.92
N ASP A 239 8.81 -12.10 3.84
CA ASP A 239 9.82 -12.02 4.89
C ASP A 239 9.20 -11.43 6.15
N ALA A 240 9.35 -12.12 7.28
CA ALA A 240 8.75 -11.74 8.55
C ALA A 240 9.85 -11.33 9.54
N VAL A 241 9.74 -10.15 10.13
CA VAL A 241 10.75 -9.64 11.06
C VAL A 241 10.11 -9.10 12.34
N ALA A 242 10.84 -9.22 13.44
CA ALA A 242 10.39 -8.75 14.75
C ALA A 242 11.54 -8.09 15.52
N VAL A 243 11.18 -7.18 16.41
CA VAL A 243 12.05 -6.73 17.50
C VAL A 243 11.67 -7.52 18.74
N LEU A 244 12.57 -8.36 19.23
CA LEU A 244 12.35 -9.19 20.42
C LEU A 244 13.31 -8.79 21.53
N ILE A 245 12.84 -8.89 22.78
CA ILE A 245 13.64 -8.64 23.98
C ILE A 245 14.06 -9.97 24.57
N ASN A 246 15.32 -10.34 24.38
CA ASN A 246 15.93 -11.54 24.95
C ASN A 246 17.08 -11.14 25.88
N ASN A 247 17.15 -11.72 27.08
CA ASN A 247 18.16 -11.36 28.10
C ASN A 247 18.25 -9.85 28.34
N ASN A 248 17.12 -9.15 28.41
CA ASN A 248 17.01 -7.70 28.59
C ASN A 248 17.67 -6.85 27.48
N MET A 249 17.93 -7.43 26.32
CA MET A 249 18.47 -6.73 25.16
C MET A 249 17.47 -6.84 23.99
N GLN A 250 17.22 -5.70 23.37
CA GLN A 250 16.47 -5.65 22.11
C GLN A 250 17.35 -6.19 20.98
N GLY A 251 16.79 -7.07 20.17
CA GLY A 251 17.41 -7.59 18.95
C GLY A 251 16.45 -7.58 17.81
N PHE A 252 16.99 -7.55 16.59
CA PHE A 252 16.24 -7.67 15.36
C PHE A 252 16.32 -9.12 14.89
N TYR A 253 15.16 -9.73 14.59
CA TYR A 253 15.03 -11.14 14.30
C TYR A 253 14.21 -11.37 13.04
N GLU A 254 14.56 -12.40 12.28
CA GLU A 254 13.71 -13.04 11.29
C GLU A 254 12.82 -14.08 11.99
N ILE A 255 11.56 -14.20 11.58
CA ILE A 255 10.59 -15.16 12.10
C ILE A 255 10.19 -16.12 10.99
N ASN A 256 10.41 -17.41 11.20
CA ASN A 256 9.94 -18.44 10.28
C ASN A 256 8.45 -18.72 10.50
N LEU A 257 7.60 -18.27 9.58
CA LEU A 257 6.13 -18.40 9.70
C LEU A 257 5.61 -19.83 9.66
N SER A 258 6.42 -20.81 9.24
CA SER A 258 6.00 -22.22 9.21
C SER A 258 6.36 -22.99 10.48
N THR A 259 7.37 -22.55 11.23
CA THR A 259 7.89 -23.25 12.42
C THR A 259 7.81 -22.43 13.69
N GLY A 260 7.60 -21.13 13.60
CA GLY A 260 7.67 -20.16 14.69
C GLY A 260 9.10 -19.70 15.03
N ARG A 261 10.15 -20.36 14.55
CA ARG A 261 11.53 -20.13 14.96
C ARG A 261 11.97 -18.68 14.67
N ALA A 262 12.58 -18.04 15.67
CA ALA A 262 13.24 -16.75 15.55
C ALA A 262 14.75 -16.94 15.30
N GLU A 263 15.29 -16.19 14.33
CA GLU A 263 16.72 -16.13 14.05
C GLU A 263 17.21 -14.69 14.12
N ARG A 264 18.28 -14.48 14.89
CA ARG A 264 18.79 -13.13 15.17
C ARG A 264 19.54 -12.56 13.96
N LEU A 265 19.08 -11.42 13.46
CA LEU A 265 19.70 -10.67 12.37
C LEU A 265 20.76 -9.67 12.86
N GLY A 266 20.54 -9.06 14.02
CA GLY A 266 21.49 -8.08 14.56
C GLY A 266 20.96 -7.23 15.71
N ASN A 267 21.70 -6.18 16.05
CA ASN A 267 21.27 -5.11 16.96
C ASN A 267 20.58 -4.01 16.16
N LEU A 268 19.77 -3.21 16.84
CA LEU A 268 19.25 -1.95 16.32
C LEU A 268 20.18 -0.78 16.68
N PRO A 269 20.18 0.33 15.94
CA PRO A 269 21.10 1.46 16.13
C PRO A 269 20.63 2.41 17.26
N THR A 270 19.95 1.89 18.26
CA THR A 270 19.41 2.66 19.39
C THR A 270 19.31 1.80 20.64
N THR A 271 19.44 2.45 21.80
CA THR A 271 19.15 1.85 23.11
C THR A 271 17.77 2.22 23.65
N ALA A 272 17.04 3.13 22.96
CA ALA A 272 15.65 3.45 23.29
C ALA A 272 14.75 2.23 23.08
N SER A 273 13.70 2.09 23.86
CA SER A 273 12.74 1.00 23.71
C SER A 273 12.00 1.12 22.39
N ILE A 274 12.00 0.05 21.59
CA ILE A 274 11.21 -0.04 20.37
C ILE A 274 9.78 -0.46 20.74
N VAL A 275 8.80 0.28 20.23
CA VAL A 275 7.36 0.08 20.48
C VAL A 275 6.54 -0.10 19.21
N GLY A 276 7.18 -0.04 18.05
CA GLY A 276 6.55 -0.27 16.74
C GLY A 276 7.59 -0.62 15.69
N LEU A 277 7.15 -1.37 14.68
CA LEU A 277 7.93 -1.74 13.50
C LEU A 277 6.99 -1.76 12.31
N ALA A 278 7.42 -1.21 11.17
CA ALA A 278 6.65 -1.22 9.95
C ALA A 278 7.56 -1.37 8.72
N ILE A 279 7.13 -2.20 7.78
CA ILE A 279 7.81 -2.43 6.51
C ILE A 279 6.99 -1.74 5.41
N PRO A 280 7.59 -0.88 4.56
CA PRO A 280 6.89 -0.28 3.43
C PRO A 280 6.24 -1.33 2.53
N THR A 281 5.02 -1.07 2.12
CA THR A 281 4.30 -1.89 1.15
C THR A 281 4.80 -1.64 -0.27
N ASP A 282 4.42 -2.50 -1.23
CA ASP A 282 4.68 -2.24 -2.65
C ASP A 282 4.03 -0.92 -3.08
N PRO A 283 4.66 -0.14 -4.00
CA PRO A 283 4.01 1.02 -4.62
C PRO A 283 2.67 0.63 -5.24
N VAL A 284 1.66 1.45 -5.08
CA VAL A 284 0.31 1.20 -5.58
C VAL A 284 -0.24 2.40 -6.33
N ALA A 285 -0.89 2.14 -7.46
CA ALA A 285 -1.65 3.10 -8.24
C ALA A 285 -3.03 2.56 -8.57
N TYR A 286 -3.96 3.47 -8.79
CA TYR A 286 -5.36 3.17 -9.09
C TYR A 286 -5.79 3.91 -10.35
N THR A 287 -6.64 3.24 -11.14
CA THR A 287 -7.38 3.88 -12.23
C THR A 287 -8.73 3.21 -12.37
N ALA A 288 -9.65 3.81 -13.12
CA ALA A 288 -10.90 3.17 -13.51
C ALA A 288 -10.89 2.93 -15.01
N ASP A 289 -11.45 1.81 -15.47
CA ASP A 289 -11.65 1.55 -16.88
C ASP A 289 -13.04 1.97 -17.37
N GLY A 290 -13.23 2.01 -18.68
CA GLY A 290 -14.51 2.37 -19.32
C GLY A 290 -15.66 1.41 -19.00
N LEU A 291 -15.44 0.32 -18.28
CA LEU A 291 -16.44 -0.63 -17.80
C LEU A 291 -16.75 -0.44 -16.30
N ASN A 292 -16.25 0.64 -15.69
CA ASN A 292 -16.35 0.90 -14.27
C ASN A 292 -15.70 -0.19 -13.40
N ASN A 293 -14.55 -0.67 -13.80
CA ASN A 293 -13.71 -1.45 -12.90
C ASN A 293 -12.63 -0.55 -12.27
N LEU A 294 -12.43 -0.69 -10.98
CA LEU A 294 -11.27 -0.19 -10.27
C LEU A 294 -10.08 -1.09 -10.58
N ILE A 295 -9.07 -0.55 -11.23
CA ILE A 295 -7.83 -1.25 -11.59
C ILE A 295 -6.76 -0.84 -10.58
N ILE A 296 -6.19 -1.83 -9.89
CA ILE A 296 -5.17 -1.66 -8.83
C ILE A 296 -3.90 -2.31 -9.33
N PHE A 297 -2.79 -1.59 -9.33
CA PHE A 297 -1.51 -2.11 -9.83
C PHE A 297 -0.31 -1.43 -9.18
N ASN A 298 0.83 -2.13 -9.20
CA ASN A 298 2.12 -1.54 -8.87
C ASN A 298 2.70 -0.88 -10.14
N PRO A 299 2.95 0.44 -10.18
CA PRO A 299 3.45 1.10 -11.38
C PRO A 299 4.86 0.66 -11.80
N MET A 300 5.64 0.10 -10.86
CA MET A 300 7.01 -0.39 -11.13
C MET A 300 7.01 -1.82 -11.71
N ALA A 301 5.98 -2.61 -11.42
CA ALA A 301 5.84 -4.00 -11.86
C ALA A 301 4.35 -4.33 -12.03
N PRO A 302 3.68 -3.81 -13.07
CA PRO A 302 2.22 -3.86 -13.17
C PRO A 302 1.71 -5.29 -13.39
N ALA A 303 0.95 -5.75 -12.39
CA ALA A 303 0.12 -6.94 -12.42
C ALA A 303 -1.29 -6.52 -11.96
N PRO A 304 -2.09 -5.93 -12.84
CA PRO A 304 -3.33 -5.27 -12.46
C PRO A 304 -4.36 -6.24 -11.90
N ILE A 305 -5.02 -5.82 -10.82
CA ILE A 305 -6.18 -6.47 -10.24
C ILE A 305 -7.40 -5.60 -10.53
N SER A 306 -8.46 -6.22 -10.99
CA SER A 306 -9.70 -5.54 -11.34
C SER A 306 -10.80 -5.84 -10.33
N LYS A 307 -11.52 -4.81 -9.87
CA LYS A 307 -12.69 -4.92 -9.00
C LYS A 307 -13.83 -4.08 -9.58
N ALA A 308 -15.00 -4.67 -9.77
CA ALA A 308 -16.15 -3.92 -10.27
C ALA A 308 -16.52 -2.79 -9.31
N ILE A 309 -16.66 -1.57 -9.80
CA ILE A 309 -17.21 -0.45 -9.04
C ILE A 309 -18.73 -0.62 -9.02
N THR A 310 -19.30 -0.71 -7.83
CA THR A 310 -20.74 -0.90 -7.59
C THR A 310 -21.33 0.29 -6.84
N GLY A 311 -22.62 0.51 -6.91
CA GLY A 311 -23.29 1.61 -6.19
C GLY A 311 -23.33 2.95 -6.92
N LEU A 312 -22.83 3.03 -8.16
CA LEU A 312 -23.03 4.18 -9.04
C LEU A 312 -24.50 4.29 -9.47
N GLN A 313 -24.91 5.49 -9.87
CA GLN A 313 -26.23 5.66 -10.48
C GLN A 313 -26.30 4.92 -11.83
N PRO A 314 -27.48 4.43 -12.25
CA PRO A 314 -27.62 3.75 -13.52
C PRO A 314 -27.15 4.60 -14.71
N GLY A 315 -26.26 4.03 -15.54
CA GLY A 315 -25.69 4.69 -16.72
C GLY A 315 -24.55 5.67 -16.42
N GLU A 316 -24.10 5.79 -15.16
CA GLU A 316 -22.98 6.64 -14.80
C GLU A 316 -21.65 5.90 -14.94
N SER A 317 -20.63 6.60 -15.46
CA SER A 317 -19.25 6.13 -15.57
C SER A 317 -18.34 6.98 -14.69
N ILE A 318 -17.19 6.42 -14.29
CA ILE A 318 -16.15 7.17 -13.58
C ILE A 318 -15.30 7.94 -14.59
N PHE A 319 -15.06 9.23 -14.29
CA PHE A 319 -14.26 10.15 -15.09
C PHE A 319 -12.95 10.57 -14.41
N GLY A 320 -12.82 10.39 -13.11
CA GLY A 320 -11.61 10.74 -12.36
C GLY A 320 -11.57 10.06 -11.00
N LEU A 321 -10.37 9.80 -10.51
CA LEU A 321 -10.09 9.19 -9.20
C LEU A 321 -8.94 9.94 -8.55
N ASP A 322 -9.04 10.18 -7.25
CA ASP A 322 -7.90 10.60 -6.44
C ASP A 322 -8.08 10.29 -4.96
N PHE A 323 -6.97 10.12 -4.25
CA PHE A 323 -6.97 9.95 -2.80
C PHE A 323 -6.96 11.29 -2.08
N ARG A 324 -7.92 11.50 -1.17
CA ARG A 324 -7.94 12.67 -0.30
C ARG A 324 -6.78 12.62 0.69
N PRO A 325 -5.83 13.56 0.67
CA PRO A 325 -4.66 13.54 1.55
C PRO A 325 -5.01 13.59 3.04
N ALA A 326 -6.12 14.26 3.38
CA ALA A 326 -6.53 14.47 4.76
C ALA A 326 -6.89 13.17 5.51
N ASN A 327 -7.32 12.12 4.81
CA ASN A 327 -7.77 10.87 5.44
C ASN A 327 -7.46 9.59 4.65
N GLY A 328 -6.79 9.70 3.49
CA GLY A 328 -6.44 8.55 2.65
C GLY A 328 -7.65 7.81 2.06
N GLN A 329 -8.80 8.45 1.90
CA GLN A 329 -9.98 7.87 1.26
C GLN A 329 -9.97 8.13 -0.25
N LEU A 330 -10.27 7.11 -1.05
CA LEU A 330 -10.38 7.26 -2.50
C LEU A 330 -11.70 7.92 -2.87
N TYR A 331 -11.62 9.00 -3.64
CA TYR A 331 -12.74 9.71 -4.22
C TYR A 331 -12.83 9.47 -5.72
N ALA A 332 -14.03 9.60 -6.26
CA ALA A 332 -14.29 9.44 -7.67
C ALA A 332 -15.27 10.51 -8.18
N LEU A 333 -15.05 10.96 -9.41
CA LEU A 333 -15.96 11.80 -10.16
C LEU A 333 -16.80 10.94 -11.10
N GLY A 334 -18.12 11.00 -10.97
CA GLY A 334 -19.05 10.37 -11.89
C GLY A 334 -19.39 11.28 -13.09
N SER A 335 -19.64 10.67 -14.24
CA SER A 335 -19.98 11.36 -15.50
C SER A 335 -21.28 12.19 -15.43
N MET A 336 -22.11 11.96 -14.40
CA MET A 336 -23.35 12.69 -14.15
C MET A 336 -23.23 13.74 -13.03
N ASN A 337 -22.04 14.33 -12.88
CA ASN A 337 -21.74 15.43 -11.94
C ASN A 337 -21.90 15.02 -10.46
N ARG A 338 -21.53 13.81 -10.09
CA ARG A 338 -21.57 13.32 -8.72
C ARG A 338 -20.18 12.98 -8.22
N ILE A 339 -20.00 13.16 -6.93
CA ILE A 339 -18.80 12.74 -6.23
C ILE A 339 -19.13 11.46 -5.43
N TYR A 340 -18.25 10.51 -5.47
CA TYR A 340 -18.33 9.26 -4.71
C TYR A 340 -17.08 9.06 -3.89
N THR A 341 -17.18 8.32 -2.81
CA THR A 341 -16.04 7.63 -2.20
C THR A 341 -16.05 6.18 -2.65
N ILE A 342 -14.87 5.62 -2.88
CA ILE A 342 -14.72 4.22 -3.32
C ILE A 342 -14.01 3.43 -2.22
N ASN A 343 -14.58 2.31 -1.84
CA ASN A 343 -13.92 1.34 -0.97
C ASN A 343 -12.92 0.52 -1.81
N THR A 344 -11.63 0.69 -1.56
CA THR A 344 -10.54 0.04 -2.31
C THR A 344 -10.51 -1.48 -2.16
N SER A 345 -11.08 -2.02 -1.07
CA SER A 345 -11.11 -3.45 -0.81
C SER A 345 -12.14 -4.22 -1.64
N ASN A 346 -13.25 -3.56 -2.03
CA ASN A 346 -14.36 -4.23 -2.72
C ASN A 346 -14.99 -3.46 -3.90
N GLY A 347 -14.51 -2.22 -4.19
CA GLY A 347 -15.04 -1.39 -5.28
C GLY A 347 -16.38 -0.70 -4.98
N ALA A 348 -16.91 -0.80 -3.76
CA ALA A 348 -18.19 -0.18 -3.44
C ALA A 348 -18.09 1.35 -3.45
N ALA A 349 -18.91 2.01 -4.26
CA ALA A 349 -19.06 3.45 -4.32
C ALA A 349 -20.17 3.93 -3.37
N THR A 350 -19.90 5.00 -2.67
CA THR A 350 -20.87 5.69 -1.80
C THR A 350 -20.97 7.15 -2.24
N LEU A 351 -22.20 7.62 -2.52
CA LEU A 351 -22.44 9.01 -2.93
C LEU A 351 -22.05 9.98 -1.83
N VAL A 352 -21.31 11.02 -2.20
CA VAL A 352 -20.98 12.17 -1.35
C VAL A 352 -22.03 13.26 -1.57
N GLY A 353 -22.67 13.71 -0.50
CA GLY A 353 -23.71 14.73 -0.57
C GLY A 353 -25.06 14.20 -1.08
N SER A 354 -25.88 15.12 -1.61
CA SER A 354 -27.29 14.84 -1.92
C SER A 354 -27.60 14.60 -3.39
N GLY A 355 -26.62 14.76 -4.29
CA GLY A 355 -26.87 14.58 -5.72
C GLY A 355 -25.84 15.27 -6.61
N PRO A 356 -26.19 15.53 -7.87
CA PRO A 356 -25.27 16.13 -8.83
C PRO A 356 -24.94 17.57 -8.45
N PHE A 357 -23.68 17.97 -8.63
CA PHE A 357 -23.29 19.38 -8.46
C PHE A 357 -23.69 20.24 -9.67
N SER A 358 -23.70 21.56 -9.45
CA SER A 358 -23.97 22.59 -10.47
C SER A 358 -22.93 23.71 -10.36
N PRO A 359 -22.36 24.22 -11.49
CA PRO A 359 -22.69 23.89 -12.88
C PRO A 359 -22.24 22.49 -13.28
N SER A 360 -22.88 21.91 -14.30
CA SER A 360 -22.53 20.61 -14.84
C SER A 360 -21.15 20.61 -15.52
N LEU A 361 -20.57 19.42 -15.67
CA LEU A 361 -19.36 19.23 -16.46
C LEU A 361 -19.56 19.75 -17.90
N ALA A 362 -18.56 20.47 -18.37
CA ALA A 362 -18.51 21.04 -19.72
C ALA A 362 -17.37 20.40 -20.53
N GLY A 363 -17.30 19.07 -20.57
CA GLY A 363 -16.25 18.33 -21.26
C GLY A 363 -16.32 16.85 -20.93
N ASN A 364 -15.55 16.04 -21.67
CA ASN A 364 -15.53 14.58 -21.53
C ASN A 364 -14.22 14.06 -20.94
N ASP A 365 -13.12 14.81 -21.10
CA ASP A 365 -11.85 14.53 -20.47
C ASP A 365 -11.65 15.50 -19.30
N VAL A 366 -11.27 14.99 -18.16
CA VAL A 366 -11.21 15.74 -16.92
C VAL A 366 -9.88 15.51 -16.20
N GLY A 367 -9.36 16.56 -15.57
CA GLY A 367 -8.39 16.46 -14.51
C GLY A 367 -9.10 16.56 -13.16
N PHE A 368 -8.80 15.64 -12.26
CA PHE A 368 -9.44 15.53 -10.95
C PHE A 368 -8.40 15.19 -9.89
N ASP A 369 -8.13 16.12 -8.98
CA ASP A 369 -7.06 15.97 -7.99
C ASP A 369 -7.31 16.79 -6.73
N PHE A 370 -6.85 16.32 -5.58
CA PHE A 370 -6.98 17.00 -4.31
C PHE A 370 -5.87 18.03 -4.08
N ASN A 371 -6.25 19.26 -3.81
CA ASN A 371 -5.32 20.25 -3.26
C ASN A 371 -5.06 19.94 -1.77
N PRO A 372 -3.82 19.51 -1.41
CA PRO A 372 -3.51 19.07 -0.06
C PRO A 372 -3.48 20.21 0.99
N THR A 373 -3.37 21.47 0.54
CA THR A 373 -3.23 22.62 1.44
C THR A 373 -4.56 23.19 1.91
N VAL A 374 -5.62 23.02 1.11
CA VAL A 374 -6.95 23.60 1.38
C VAL A 374 -8.07 22.56 1.41
N ASP A 375 -7.73 21.29 1.20
CA ASP A 375 -8.66 20.15 1.21
C ASP A 375 -9.87 20.41 0.29
N ARG A 376 -9.58 20.69 -0.98
CA ARG A 376 -10.56 20.86 -2.06
C ARG A 376 -10.16 20.05 -3.27
N ILE A 377 -11.15 19.55 -4.00
CA ILE A 377 -10.91 18.89 -5.27
C ILE A 377 -10.80 19.95 -6.36
N ARG A 378 -9.71 19.93 -7.12
CA ARG A 378 -9.58 20.63 -8.39
C ARG A 378 -10.24 19.78 -9.47
N LEU A 379 -11.12 20.35 -10.24
CA LEU A 379 -11.74 19.74 -11.40
C LEU A 379 -11.57 20.67 -12.58
N VAL A 380 -10.80 20.25 -13.56
CA VAL A 380 -10.68 20.96 -14.84
C VAL A 380 -11.18 20.06 -15.97
N THR A 381 -11.58 20.66 -17.09
CA THR A 381 -12.04 19.90 -18.25
C THR A 381 -11.31 20.33 -19.52
N ASN A 382 -11.32 19.45 -20.50
CA ASN A 382 -10.77 19.71 -21.84
C ASN A 382 -11.46 20.87 -22.60
N SER A 383 -12.57 21.39 -22.08
CA SER A 383 -13.24 22.60 -22.59
C SER A 383 -12.79 23.88 -21.88
N GLY A 384 -11.86 23.77 -20.93
CA GLY A 384 -11.34 24.90 -20.15
C GLY A 384 -12.16 25.27 -18.91
N GLN A 385 -13.16 24.49 -18.52
CA GLN A 385 -13.86 24.67 -17.25
C GLN A 385 -12.92 24.40 -16.09
N ASP A 386 -12.99 25.22 -15.03
CA ASP A 386 -12.17 25.11 -13.83
C ASP A 386 -13.02 25.30 -12.57
N LEU A 387 -13.14 24.26 -11.77
CA LEU A 387 -13.97 24.20 -10.58
C LEU A 387 -13.18 23.75 -9.35
N ARG A 388 -13.61 24.21 -8.18
CA ARG A 388 -13.22 23.62 -6.90
C ARG A 388 -14.42 22.99 -6.24
N LEU A 389 -14.31 21.70 -5.87
CA LEU A 389 -15.40 20.97 -5.22
C LEU A 389 -15.10 20.78 -3.73
N ASN A 390 -16.17 20.71 -2.93
CA ASN A 390 -16.09 20.40 -1.51
C ASN A 390 -16.21 18.87 -1.30
N PRO A 391 -15.18 18.19 -0.79
CA PRO A 391 -15.21 16.74 -0.62
C PRO A 391 -16.16 16.26 0.48
N ASN A 392 -16.67 17.16 1.33
CA ASN A 392 -17.55 16.77 2.44
C ASN A 392 -19.01 16.67 2.04
N ASP A 393 -19.43 17.40 1.00
CA ASP A 393 -20.83 17.47 0.57
C ASP A 393 -21.03 17.34 -0.95
N GLY A 394 -19.94 17.22 -1.73
CA GLY A 394 -19.95 17.06 -3.18
C GLY A 394 -20.38 18.30 -3.96
N THR A 395 -20.49 19.48 -3.32
CA THR A 395 -20.92 20.72 -3.98
C THR A 395 -19.75 21.46 -4.63
N VAL A 396 -20.07 22.39 -5.56
CA VAL A 396 -19.09 23.36 -6.11
C VAL A 396 -18.81 24.42 -5.06
N ALA A 397 -17.60 24.44 -4.54
CA ALA A 397 -17.13 25.46 -3.60
C ALA A 397 -16.76 26.79 -4.30
N ALA A 398 -16.28 26.71 -5.53
CA ALA A 398 -15.99 27.88 -6.38
C ALA A 398 -15.97 27.50 -7.87
N ILE A 399 -16.34 28.48 -8.72
CA ILE A 399 -16.10 28.46 -10.15
C ILE A 399 -14.93 29.42 -10.37
N ASP A 400 -13.82 28.87 -10.85
CA ASP A 400 -12.59 29.62 -11.08
C ASP A 400 -12.50 30.16 -12.52
N GLY A 401 -11.44 30.90 -12.83
CA GLY A 401 -11.22 31.45 -14.17
C GLY A 401 -10.99 30.33 -15.18
N ALA A 402 -11.60 30.42 -16.35
CA ALA A 402 -11.39 29.42 -17.41
C ALA A 402 -9.91 29.28 -17.77
N LEU A 403 -9.52 28.06 -18.12
CA LEU A 403 -8.13 27.75 -18.50
C LEU A 403 -7.68 28.63 -19.67
N ASN A 404 -6.52 29.22 -19.55
CA ASN A 404 -5.95 30.16 -20.50
C ASN A 404 -4.39 30.13 -20.47
N PRO A 405 -3.66 30.67 -21.49
CA PRO A 405 -4.16 31.35 -22.68
C PRO A 405 -4.59 30.41 -23.80
N GLY A 406 -5.36 30.96 -24.70
CA GLY A 406 -5.86 30.24 -25.87
C GLY A 406 -7.01 29.30 -25.54
N SER A 407 -7.00 28.12 -26.15
CA SER A 407 -7.99 27.03 -25.89
C SER A 407 -7.24 25.77 -25.47
N PRO A 408 -6.84 25.65 -24.20
CA PRO A 408 -6.17 24.48 -23.68
C PRO A 408 -7.07 23.24 -23.77
N ASN A 409 -6.45 22.07 -23.97
CA ASN A 409 -7.12 20.76 -23.93
C ASN A 409 -6.52 19.96 -22.77
N VAL A 410 -6.78 20.42 -21.53
CA VAL A 410 -6.27 19.75 -20.33
C VAL A 410 -7.07 18.47 -20.06
N THR A 411 -6.37 17.36 -19.95
CA THR A 411 -6.96 16.04 -19.79
C THR A 411 -6.59 15.36 -18.48
N ALA A 412 -5.62 15.89 -17.73
CA ALA A 412 -5.22 15.39 -16.42
C ALA A 412 -4.53 16.48 -15.61
N VAL A 413 -4.64 16.43 -14.28
CA VAL A 413 -4.00 17.37 -13.34
C VAL A 413 -3.45 16.63 -12.14
N ALA A 414 -2.43 17.22 -11.48
CA ALA A 414 -1.88 16.69 -10.24
C ALA A 414 -1.24 17.78 -9.38
N TYR A 415 -1.45 17.71 -8.07
CA TYR A 415 -0.80 18.55 -7.08
C TYR A 415 0.45 17.88 -6.49
N THR A 416 1.50 18.66 -6.27
CA THR A 416 2.68 18.21 -5.50
C THR A 416 2.40 18.19 -4.01
N ASN A 417 3.31 17.55 -3.24
CA ASN A 417 3.21 17.47 -1.79
C ASN A 417 1.85 16.92 -1.31
N ASN A 418 1.34 15.91 -1.98
CA ASN A 418 0.01 15.35 -1.79
C ASN A 418 -0.07 14.48 -0.52
N PHE A 419 0.07 15.12 0.65
CA PHE A 419 -0.01 14.48 1.97
C PHE A 419 -0.74 15.37 2.99
N ALA A 420 -1.25 14.75 4.05
CA ALA A 420 -1.94 15.46 5.13
C ALA A 420 -1.05 16.51 5.80
N GLY A 421 -1.59 17.70 6.01
CA GLY A 421 -0.87 18.80 6.66
C GLY A 421 0.16 19.51 5.78
N SER A 422 0.12 19.32 4.47
CA SER A 422 0.95 20.08 3.53
C SER A 422 0.63 21.57 3.61
N THR A 423 1.69 22.39 3.59
CA THR A 423 1.58 23.88 3.64
C THR A 423 1.87 24.55 2.31
N SER A 424 2.33 23.79 1.32
CA SER A 424 2.63 24.29 -0.03
C SER A 424 2.37 23.20 -1.08
N THR A 425 1.95 23.63 -2.27
CA THR A 425 1.74 22.74 -3.40
C THR A 425 1.88 23.51 -4.72
N THR A 426 2.15 22.76 -5.79
CA THR A 426 2.12 23.26 -7.17
C THR A 426 1.17 22.38 -7.98
N LEU A 427 0.31 23.00 -8.79
CA LEU A 427 -0.60 22.29 -9.69
C LEU A 427 0.05 22.16 -11.07
N TYR A 428 0.15 20.93 -11.54
CA TYR A 428 0.59 20.58 -12.88
C TYR A 428 -0.55 20.00 -13.69
N ASP A 429 -0.61 20.33 -14.97
CA ASP A 429 -1.62 19.84 -15.90
C ASP A 429 -0.97 19.22 -17.13
N ILE A 430 -1.63 18.25 -17.74
CA ILE A 430 -1.28 17.70 -19.05
C ILE A 430 -2.22 18.29 -20.10
N ASP A 431 -1.67 19.11 -20.99
CA ASP A 431 -2.37 19.73 -22.10
C ASP A 431 -2.08 18.99 -23.41
N THR A 432 -3.12 18.40 -23.99
CA THR A 432 -3.05 17.54 -25.19
C THR A 432 -3.51 18.24 -26.46
N ARG A 433 -3.65 19.58 -26.47
CA ARG A 433 -4.10 20.34 -27.64
C ARG A 433 -3.19 20.23 -28.88
N THR A 434 -1.97 19.70 -28.73
CA THR A 434 -1.02 19.46 -29.81
C THR A 434 -0.65 17.99 -29.90
N ASN A 435 -0.15 17.54 -31.05
CA ASN A 435 0.32 16.16 -31.23
C ASN A 435 1.50 15.78 -30.32
N ASN A 436 2.09 16.73 -29.61
CA ASN A 436 3.07 16.50 -28.56
C ASN A 436 2.52 17.13 -27.29
N ALA A 437 1.96 16.30 -26.41
CA ALA A 437 1.37 16.76 -25.18
C ALA A 437 2.38 17.57 -24.33
N MET A 438 1.89 18.56 -23.61
CA MET A 438 2.71 19.49 -22.83
C MET A 438 2.41 19.31 -21.34
N LEU A 439 3.44 19.27 -20.51
CA LEU A 439 3.31 19.54 -19.09
C LEU A 439 3.30 21.07 -18.89
N VAL A 440 2.31 21.55 -18.16
CA VAL A 440 2.16 22.97 -17.82
C VAL A 440 1.93 23.11 -16.31
N ILE A 441 2.21 24.29 -15.76
CA ILE A 441 1.86 24.67 -14.38
C ILE A 441 0.64 25.59 -14.45
N GLN A 442 -0.40 25.31 -13.68
CA GLN A 442 -1.53 26.21 -13.50
C GLN A 442 -1.24 27.18 -12.36
N SER A 443 -0.86 28.42 -12.71
CA SER A 443 -0.44 29.45 -11.74
C SER A 443 -0.74 30.88 -12.22
N PRO A 444 -1.50 31.69 -11.48
CA PRO A 444 -2.27 31.33 -10.29
C PRO A 444 -3.39 30.32 -10.62
N PRO A 445 -3.55 29.27 -9.81
CA PRO A 445 -4.47 28.18 -10.18
C PRO A 445 -5.92 28.63 -10.32
N ASN A 446 -6.38 29.56 -9.47
CA ASN A 446 -7.77 30.06 -9.52
C ASN A 446 -8.05 31.05 -10.67
N ASN A 447 -7.02 31.48 -11.38
CA ASN A 447 -7.17 32.29 -12.60
C ASN A 447 -7.17 31.42 -13.88
N GLY A 448 -6.97 30.10 -13.76
CA GLY A 448 -6.85 29.18 -14.87
C GLY A 448 -5.64 29.43 -15.76
N THR A 449 -4.62 30.15 -15.28
CA THR A 449 -3.47 30.54 -16.07
C THR A 449 -2.45 29.43 -16.20
N LEU A 450 -2.16 28.99 -17.43
CA LEU A 450 -1.24 27.90 -17.73
C LEU A 450 0.11 28.44 -18.21
N ALA A 451 1.19 28.01 -17.57
CA ALA A 451 2.56 28.32 -17.95
C ALA A 451 3.28 27.03 -18.42
N PRO A 452 3.87 26.99 -19.61
CA PRO A 452 4.56 25.81 -20.11
C PRO A 452 5.75 25.41 -19.26
N VAL A 453 5.86 24.10 -18.94
CA VAL A 453 7.08 23.47 -18.41
C VAL A 453 7.88 22.88 -19.56
N GLY A 454 7.25 22.02 -20.36
CA GLY A 454 7.89 21.43 -21.54
C GLY A 454 7.06 20.31 -22.18
N ALA A 455 7.55 19.86 -23.32
CA ALA A 455 6.90 18.81 -24.09
C ALA A 455 7.13 17.42 -23.46
N THR A 456 6.10 16.59 -23.43
CA THR A 456 6.20 15.21 -22.95
C THR A 456 7.00 14.31 -23.89
N GLY A 457 7.08 14.67 -25.18
CA GLY A 457 7.72 13.85 -26.21
C GLY A 457 6.80 12.80 -26.83
N ILE A 458 5.53 12.75 -26.42
CA ILE A 458 4.53 11.80 -26.95
C ILE A 458 3.26 12.49 -27.39
N SER A 459 2.56 11.85 -28.37
CA SER A 459 1.20 12.21 -28.72
C SER A 459 0.25 11.41 -27.81
N ALA A 460 -0.45 12.10 -26.92
CA ALA A 460 -1.44 11.49 -26.05
C ALA A 460 -2.83 11.61 -26.69
N GLU A 461 -3.57 10.50 -26.68
CA GLU A 461 -4.99 10.45 -26.98
C GLU A 461 -5.79 10.94 -25.75
N GLY A 462 -7.11 11.13 -25.86
CA GLY A 462 -7.96 11.43 -24.68
C GLY A 462 -8.00 10.28 -23.67
N GLY A 463 -8.48 10.57 -22.45
CA GLY A 463 -8.51 9.61 -21.36
C GLY A 463 -7.12 9.38 -20.76
N ASN A 464 -6.57 10.40 -20.10
CA ASN A 464 -5.27 10.33 -19.44
C ASN A 464 -5.45 10.45 -17.93
N GLY A 465 -4.61 9.71 -17.16
CA GLY A 465 -4.46 9.88 -15.72
C GLY A 465 -3.11 10.50 -15.41
N PHE A 466 -3.05 11.37 -14.41
CA PHE A 466 -1.81 11.95 -13.90
C PHE A 466 -1.89 12.14 -12.41
N ASP A 467 -0.87 11.69 -11.68
CA ASP A 467 -0.77 11.87 -10.24
C ASP A 467 0.69 12.07 -9.82
N ILE A 468 0.91 12.73 -8.69
CA ILE A 468 2.22 12.98 -8.11
C ILE A 468 2.27 12.37 -6.72
N GLY A 469 3.11 11.36 -6.54
CA GLY A 469 3.21 10.61 -5.29
C GLY A 469 3.48 11.51 -4.08
N GLY A 470 2.63 11.40 -3.05
CA GLY A 470 2.56 12.32 -1.93
C GLY A 470 3.87 12.54 -1.17
N THR A 471 4.67 11.51 -0.97
CA THR A 471 5.97 11.61 -0.27
C THR A 471 7.16 11.65 -1.22
N SER A 472 7.05 11.04 -2.40
CA SER A 472 8.14 10.95 -3.38
C SER A 472 8.23 12.18 -4.28
N ASN A 473 7.12 12.89 -4.49
CA ASN A 473 6.96 13.93 -5.52
C ASN A 473 7.38 13.46 -6.94
N ILE A 474 7.28 12.14 -7.19
CA ILE A 474 7.47 11.58 -8.53
C ILE A 474 6.14 11.66 -9.26
N GLY A 475 6.13 12.25 -10.45
CA GLY A 475 4.95 12.26 -11.32
C GLY A 475 4.80 10.94 -12.08
N TYR A 476 3.60 10.37 -12.05
CA TYR A 476 3.21 9.20 -12.82
C TYR A 476 2.05 9.56 -13.73
N ALA A 477 2.15 9.20 -15.01
CA ALA A 477 1.06 9.40 -15.94
C ALA A 477 0.66 8.08 -16.61
N LEU A 478 -0.64 7.85 -16.66
CA LEU A 478 -1.26 6.88 -17.56
C LEU A 478 -1.67 7.62 -18.81
N MET A 479 -1.01 7.34 -19.93
CA MET A 479 -1.35 7.99 -21.20
C MET A 479 -1.62 6.96 -22.27
N ARG A 480 -2.70 7.20 -22.98
CA ARG A 480 -3.03 6.41 -24.18
C ARG A 480 -2.30 7.00 -25.37
N SER A 481 -1.48 6.19 -26.04
CA SER A 481 -0.73 6.58 -27.24
C SER A 481 -0.65 5.40 -28.19
N ASN A 482 -0.91 5.63 -29.48
CA ASN A 482 -0.96 4.58 -30.51
C ASN A 482 -1.85 3.38 -30.13
N GLY A 483 -2.99 3.64 -29.50
CA GLY A 483 -3.95 2.64 -29.07
C GLY A 483 -3.53 1.79 -27.87
N SER A 484 -2.41 2.13 -27.20
CA SER A 484 -1.90 1.45 -26.00
C SER A 484 -1.91 2.36 -24.78
N THR A 485 -2.35 1.83 -23.64
CA THR A 485 -2.30 2.51 -22.35
C THR A 485 -0.97 2.20 -21.66
N ASN A 486 -0.17 3.23 -21.45
CA ASN A 486 1.20 3.13 -20.94
C ASN A 486 1.37 3.92 -19.65
N ILE A 487 2.26 3.44 -18.79
CA ILE A 487 2.68 4.08 -17.55
C ILE A 487 3.99 4.83 -17.82
N TYR A 488 4.01 6.10 -17.49
CA TYR A 488 5.18 6.96 -17.64
C TYR A 488 5.58 7.59 -16.32
N ALA A 489 6.88 7.73 -16.08
CA ALA A 489 7.42 8.68 -15.12
C ALA A 489 7.51 10.06 -15.79
N VAL A 490 7.06 11.10 -15.08
CA VAL A 490 7.02 12.48 -15.55
C VAL A 490 8.09 13.30 -14.86
N ASN A 491 8.97 13.91 -15.62
CA ASN A 491 9.94 14.87 -15.09
C ASN A 491 9.26 16.25 -14.93
N LEU A 492 8.96 16.59 -13.68
CA LEU A 492 8.24 17.83 -13.34
C LEU A 492 9.01 19.12 -13.66
N SER A 493 10.32 19.04 -13.91
CA SER A 493 11.13 20.23 -14.25
C SER A 493 11.27 20.47 -15.75
N SER A 494 11.10 19.45 -16.58
CA SER A 494 11.27 19.53 -18.04
C SER A 494 10.03 19.13 -18.84
N GLY A 495 9.04 18.53 -18.22
CA GLY A 495 7.86 17.96 -18.89
C GLY A 495 8.10 16.62 -19.58
N ALA A 496 9.35 16.22 -19.82
CA ALA A 496 9.67 14.98 -20.52
C ALA A 496 9.17 13.75 -19.76
N VAL A 497 8.67 12.76 -20.49
CA VAL A 497 8.22 11.51 -19.89
C VAL A 497 9.11 10.33 -20.28
N THR A 498 9.25 9.38 -19.38
CA THR A 498 9.98 8.14 -19.60
C THR A 498 9.01 6.97 -19.49
N LEU A 499 8.93 6.15 -20.53
CA LEU A 499 8.11 4.93 -20.50
C LEU A 499 8.64 3.98 -19.41
N MET A 500 7.77 3.61 -18.50
CA MET A 500 8.07 2.61 -17.47
C MET A 500 7.59 1.23 -17.93
N SER A 501 6.34 1.14 -18.37
CA SER A 501 5.70 -0.12 -18.78
C SER A 501 4.42 0.16 -19.54
N SER A 502 3.89 -0.83 -20.25
CA SER A 502 2.50 -0.84 -20.71
C SER A 502 1.61 -1.44 -19.64
N LEU A 503 0.41 -0.90 -19.46
CA LEU A 503 -0.56 -1.47 -18.53
C LEU A 503 -1.18 -2.73 -19.14
N PRO A 504 -0.99 -3.93 -18.54
CA PRO A 504 -1.54 -5.16 -19.04
C PRO A 504 -3.06 -5.11 -19.20
N GLY A 505 -3.58 -5.75 -20.24
CA GLY A 505 -5.01 -5.70 -20.58
C GLY A 505 -5.42 -4.47 -21.36
N ASN A 506 -4.54 -3.47 -21.52
CA ASN A 506 -4.76 -2.25 -22.29
C ASN A 506 -6.13 -1.60 -22.00
N PRO A 507 -6.49 -1.35 -20.73
CA PRO A 507 -7.78 -0.77 -20.40
C PRO A 507 -7.91 0.62 -21.02
N SER A 508 -9.12 0.97 -21.45
CA SER A 508 -9.47 2.37 -21.72
C SER A 508 -9.67 3.06 -20.39
N VAL A 509 -8.80 3.94 -20.03
CA VAL A 509 -8.81 4.68 -18.75
C VAL A 509 -9.30 6.10 -18.96
#